data_0f85664cc78323159606214982df739a
#
_entry.id   0f85664cc78323159606214982df739a
#
_cell.length_a   1.000
_cell.length_b   1.000
_cell.length_c   1.000
_cell.angle_alpha   90.00
_cell.angle_beta   90.00
_cell.angle_gamma   90.00
#
_symmetry.space_group_name_H-M   'P 1'
#
loop_
_entity.id
_entity.type
_entity.pdbx_description
1 polymer ?
#
loop_
_entity_poly.entity_id
_entity_poly.type
_entity_poly.pdbx_seq_one_letter_code
_entity_poly.pdbx_strand_id
1 'polypeptide(L)'
;MKKEFPKISFWQIFNMNVGFFGIQYSFGLQQTAVNPIYSFLGAHAEQLPILNLAGPVTGLIVQPLIGAISDKTWSPKWGRRKPFFMIGALFCSLALFAFPFSKELWMAAGLLWILDAANNTAMEPYRAFIGDKLPESQQTFGFQMQSLFVGAGITLANLSLFFFQKLFGESTETGIPTWVYYSFFIGAFCSIASVGWSVYKTPENPPSEEELAKLKLEKEHSNFFTPFIEIANAIKSMPKILWQLALVYLFQWYALFIYWQFLTPMLKKTIFGLTEADEIKSSKILDLAQKGSNVLSTDLSWARQISELVQKAVGQTGLMNGTYNIVTMITALMLVPLAMKFSTKKVHVAALFGTAIALFMLPFIKNEFFILFPMILFGIGWAAIMDCLILWFRQIFLQKNVAFIWA
;
A
#
# COMPACT_ATOMS: atom_id res chain seq x y z
N MET A 1 -17.01 -32.72 -5.17
CA MET A 1 -16.27 -32.53 -6.46
C MET A 1 -15.78 -31.10 -6.48
N LYS A 2 -14.47 -30.85 -6.73
CA LYS A 2 -13.97 -29.47 -6.92
C LYS A 2 -14.61 -28.89 -8.17
N LYS A 3 -15.18 -27.70 -8.07
CA LYS A 3 -15.82 -27.00 -9.18
C LYS A 3 -14.73 -26.62 -10.19
N GLU A 4 -14.71 -27.26 -11.34
CA GLU A 4 -13.80 -26.88 -12.41
C GLU A 4 -14.34 -25.60 -13.09
N PHE A 5 -13.64 -24.49 -12.89
CA PHE A 5 -13.96 -23.24 -13.59
C PHE A 5 -13.45 -23.31 -15.04
N PRO A 6 -14.22 -22.80 -16.01
CA PRO A 6 -13.76 -22.72 -17.39
C PRO A 6 -12.56 -21.79 -17.50
N LYS A 7 -11.62 -22.12 -18.38
CA LYS A 7 -10.49 -21.23 -18.70
C LYS A 7 -11.04 -19.94 -19.30
N ILE A 8 -10.49 -18.82 -18.84
CA ILE A 8 -10.81 -17.49 -19.36
C ILE A 8 -9.64 -16.91 -20.15
N SER A 9 -9.92 -15.94 -21.02
CA SER A 9 -8.92 -15.33 -21.90
C SER A 9 -7.95 -14.42 -21.15
N PHE A 10 -6.79 -14.12 -21.78
CA PHE A 10 -5.82 -13.15 -21.28
C PHE A 10 -6.48 -11.80 -20.93
N TRP A 11 -7.30 -11.26 -21.83
CA TRP A 11 -7.96 -9.97 -21.62
C TRP A 11 -8.99 -9.99 -20.49
N GLN A 12 -9.61 -11.11 -20.22
CA GLN A 12 -10.51 -11.25 -19.06
C GLN A 12 -9.71 -11.24 -17.76
N ILE A 13 -8.55 -11.92 -17.70
CA ILE A 13 -7.66 -11.89 -16.53
C ILE A 13 -7.06 -10.48 -16.36
N PHE A 14 -6.68 -9.83 -17.45
CA PHE A 14 -6.20 -8.44 -17.43
C PHE A 14 -7.24 -7.50 -16.83
N ASN A 15 -8.45 -7.46 -17.43
CA ASN A 15 -9.54 -6.58 -16.98
C ASN A 15 -9.97 -6.86 -15.54
N MET A 16 -9.93 -8.11 -15.11
CA MET A 16 -10.20 -8.50 -13.74
C MET A 16 -9.23 -7.87 -12.75
N ASN A 17 -7.99 -7.64 -13.12
CA ASN A 17 -6.93 -7.16 -12.25
C ASN A 17 -6.70 -5.63 -12.32
N VAL A 18 -7.28 -4.93 -13.29
CA VAL A 18 -7.09 -3.47 -13.47
C VAL A 18 -7.40 -2.68 -12.20
N GLY A 19 -8.38 -3.09 -11.39
CA GLY A 19 -8.76 -2.39 -10.16
C GLY A 19 -7.65 -2.35 -9.10
N PHE A 20 -6.71 -3.32 -9.11
CA PHE A 20 -5.54 -3.26 -8.24
C PHE A 20 -4.67 -2.04 -8.52
N PHE A 21 -4.62 -1.56 -9.76
CA PHE A 21 -3.89 -0.36 -10.11
C PHE A 21 -4.32 0.85 -9.26
N GLY A 22 -5.62 1.13 -9.19
CA GLY A 22 -6.11 2.29 -8.44
C GLY A 22 -5.99 2.14 -6.93
N ILE A 23 -6.24 0.94 -6.40
CA ILE A 23 -6.04 0.64 -4.98
C ILE A 23 -4.56 0.85 -4.59
N GLN A 24 -3.65 0.37 -5.41
CA GLN A 24 -2.22 0.47 -5.12
C GLN A 24 -1.65 1.85 -5.42
N TYR A 25 -2.25 2.61 -6.34
CA TYR A 25 -1.96 4.02 -6.51
C TYR A 25 -2.27 4.80 -5.22
N SER A 26 -3.43 4.52 -4.61
CA SER A 26 -3.81 5.07 -3.30
C SER A 26 -2.81 4.73 -2.19
N PHE A 27 -2.40 3.46 -2.09
CA PHE A 27 -1.36 3.05 -1.13
C PHE A 27 -0.01 3.75 -1.37
N GLY A 28 0.40 3.93 -2.63
CA GLY A 28 1.62 4.65 -2.98
C GLY A 28 1.60 6.10 -2.52
N LEU A 29 0.47 6.80 -2.69
CA LEU A 29 0.27 8.15 -2.16
C LEU A 29 0.30 8.16 -0.63
N GLN A 30 -0.38 7.20 0.00
CA GLN A 30 -0.42 7.09 1.46
C GLN A 30 0.98 6.90 2.05
N GLN A 31 1.79 6.01 1.50
CA GLN A 31 3.14 5.74 1.99
C GLN A 31 4.10 6.92 1.85
N THR A 32 3.93 7.75 0.81
CA THR A 32 4.93 8.76 0.46
C THR A 32 4.47 10.18 0.75
N ALA A 33 3.19 10.49 0.61
CA ALA A 33 2.68 11.86 0.70
C ALA A 33 2.03 12.21 2.05
N VAL A 34 1.52 11.22 2.81
CA VAL A 34 0.76 11.51 4.05
C VAL A 34 1.65 12.12 5.12
N ASN A 35 2.84 11.56 5.38
CA ASN A 35 3.77 12.12 6.36
C ASN A 35 4.22 13.55 6.03
N PRO A 36 4.59 13.87 4.78
CA PRO A 36 4.78 15.27 4.37
C PRO A 36 3.58 16.18 4.64
N ILE A 37 2.36 15.72 4.35
CA ILE A 37 1.16 16.52 4.64
C ILE A 37 1.00 16.74 6.14
N TYR A 38 1.24 15.73 6.97
CA TYR A 38 1.27 15.91 8.42
C TYR A 38 2.29 16.97 8.85
N SER A 39 3.49 16.95 8.27
CA SER A 39 4.51 17.96 8.54
C SER A 39 4.07 19.35 8.10
N PHE A 40 3.41 19.51 6.94
CA PHE A 40 2.83 20.79 6.49
C PHE A 40 1.74 21.30 7.44
N LEU A 41 1.01 20.40 8.11
CA LEU A 41 0.00 20.72 9.13
C LEU A 41 0.59 20.85 10.53
N GLY A 42 1.92 20.89 10.67
CA GLY A 42 2.62 21.17 11.93
C GLY A 42 2.93 19.93 12.79
N ALA A 43 2.84 18.71 12.26
CA ALA A 43 3.25 17.52 12.98
C ALA A 43 4.77 17.42 13.11
N HIS A 44 5.23 17.06 14.30
CA HIS A 44 6.63 16.74 14.56
C HIS A 44 6.94 15.27 14.17
N ALA A 45 8.22 15.00 13.85
CA ALA A 45 8.66 13.64 13.43
C ALA A 45 8.34 12.56 14.48
N GLU A 46 8.36 12.90 15.77
CA GLU A 46 8.05 11.99 16.88
C GLU A 46 6.56 11.57 16.92
N GLN A 47 5.65 12.37 16.33
CA GLN A 47 4.22 12.09 16.27
C GLN A 47 3.85 11.17 15.11
N LEU A 48 4.69 11.05 14.07
CA LEU A 48 4.40 10.26 12.87
C LEU A 48 4.02 8.81 13.15
N PRO A 49 4.69 8.06 14.07
CA PRO A 49 4.30 6.69 14.36
C PRO A 49 2.87 6.54 14.87
N ILE A 50 2.42 7.47 15.72
CA ILE A 50 1.06 7.44 16.29
C ILE A 50 0.02 7.86 15.28
N LEU A 51 0.33 8.86 14.43
CA LEU A 51 -0.55 9.35 13.37
C LEU A 51 -0.76 8.29 12.28
N ASN A 52 0.22 7.42 12.05
CA ASN A 52 0.15 6.32 11.07
C ASN A 52 -0.35 4.99 11.67
N LEU A 53 -0.87 5.00 12.88
CA LEU A 53 -1.40 3.79 13.54
C LEU A 53 -2.61 3.20 12.78
N ALA A 54 -3.24 3.97 11.92
CA ALA A 54 -4.34 3.53 11.06
C ALA A 54 -3.98 2.26 10.28
N GLY A 55 -2.82 2.22 9.59
CA GLY A 55 -2.40 1.09 8.77
C GLY A 55 -2.39 -0.26 9.50
N PRO A 56 -1.59 -0.42 10.57
CA PRO A 56 -1.56 -1.66 11.33
C PRO A 56 -2.91 -2.05 11.95
N VAL A 57 -3.66 -1.09 12.48
CA VAL A 57 -4.93 -1.36 13.16
C VAL A 57 -6.02 -1.76 12.18
N THR A 58 -6.18 -1.03 11.07
CA THR A 58 -7.19 -1.38 10.06
C THR A 58 -6.82 -2.68 9.35
N GLY A 59 -5.53 -2.93 9.08
CA GLY A 59 -5.07 -4.19 8.53
C GLY A 59 -5.42 -5.39 9.44
N LEU A 60 -5.22 -5.24 10.74
CA LEU A 60 -5.51 -6.29 11.72
C LEU A 60 -7.01 -6.54 11.92
N ILE A 61 -7.84 -5.50 11.84
CA ILE A 61 -9.27 -5.57 12.16
C ILE A 61 -10.12 -5.67 10.88
N VAL A 62 -9.92 -4.76 9.93
CA VAL A 62 -10.79 -4.61 8.76
C VAL A 62 -10.58 -5.75 7.78
N GLN A 63 -9.35 -6.17 7.49
CA GLN A 63 -9.09 -7.24 6.52
C GLN A 63 -9.78 -8.55 6.90
N PRO A 64 -9.60 -9.12 8.10
CA PRO A 64 -10.25 -10.37 8.45
C PRO A 64 -11.77 -10.25 8.56
N LEU A 65 -12.26 -9.10 9.07
CA LEU A 65 -13.68 -8.84 9.18
C LEU A 65 -14.37 -8.78 7.82
N ILE A 66 -13.82 -8.00 6.91
CA ILE A 66 -14.35 -7.86 5.54
C ILE A 66 -14.17 -9.15 4.74
N GLY A 67 -13.05 -9.86 4.93
CA GLY A 67 -12.85 -11.20 4.37
C GLY A 67 -14.01 -12.13 4.73
N ALA A 68 -14.26 -12.30 6.03
CA ALA A 68 -15.33 -13.17 6.53
C ALA A 68 -16.73 -12.72 6.12
N ILE A 69 -17.01 -11.40 6.12
CA ILE A 69 -18.31 -10.88 5.67
C ILE A 69 -18.50 -11.12 4.17
N SER A 70 -17.47 -10.86 3.36
CA SER A 70 -17.54 -11.03 1.91
C SER A 70 -17.71 -12.51 1.54
N ASP A 71 -17.12 -13.44 2.31
CA ASP A 71 -17.27 -14.88 2.11
C ASP A 71 -18.73 -15.36 2.28
N LYS A 72 -19.46 -14.76 3.21
CA LYS A 72 -20.85 -15.10 3.55
C LYS A 72 -21.88 -14.23 2.81
N THR A 73 -21.44 -13.34 1.92
CA THR A 73 -22.32 -12.43 1.17
C THR A 73 -22.59 -12.97 -0.23
N TRP A 74 -23.83 -12.88 -0.68
CA TRP A 74 -24.21 -13.08 -2.07
C TRP A 74 -25.36 -12.14 -2.46
N SER A 75 -25.21 -11.48 -3.58
CA SER A 75 -26.26 -10.67 -4.20
C SER A 75 -26.43 -11.08 -5.66
N PRO A 76 -27.67 -11.38 -6.12
CA PRO A 76 -27.93 -11.72 -7.52
C PRO A 76 -27.50 -10.63 -8.50
N LYS A 77 -27.56 -9.36 -8.08
CA LYS A 77 -27.22 -8.19 -8.90
C LYS A 77 -25.73 -7.85 -8.86
N TRP A 78 -25.11 -7.92 -7.67
CA TRP A 78 -23.77 -7.40 -7.43
C TRP A 78 -22.73 -8.50 -7.25
N GLY A 79 -23.13 -9.75 -7.10
CA GLY A 79 -22.21 -10.85 -6.80
C GLY A 79 -21.82 -10.92 -5.32
N ARG A 80 -20.71 -11.58 -5.03
CA ARG A 80 -20.18 -11.86 -3.69
C ARG A 80 -19.16 -10.79 -3.27
N ARG A 81 -18.16 -10.54 -4.11
CA ARG A 81 -16.98 -9.72 -3.79
C ARG A 81 -17.10 -8.26 -4.26
N LYS A 82 -17.76 -8.03 -5.39
CA LYS A 82 -17.84 -6.72 -6.04
C LYS A 82 -18.42 -5.60 -5.18
N PRO A 83 -19.45 -5.80 -4.32
CA PRO A 83 -19.94 -4.73 -3.46
C PRO A 83 -18.84 -4.14 -2.59
N PHE A 84 -17.95 -4.98 -2.05
CA PHE A 84 -16.85 -4.56 -1.19
C PHE A 84 -15.80 -3.78 -1.96
N PHE A 85 -15.47 -4.17 -3.21
CA PHE A 85 -14.57 -3.41 -4.08
C PHE A 85 -15.10 -2.01 -4.31
N MET A 86 -16.38 -1.89 -4.67
CA MET A 86 -17.01 -0.60 -4.99
C MET A 86 -17.12 0.30 -3.77
N ILE A 87 -17.54 -0.25 -2.63
CA ILE A 87 -17.63 0.50 -1.37
C ILE A 87 -16.25 0.99 -0.97
N GLY A 88 -15.25 0.11 -0.97
CA GLY A 88 -13.88 0.48 -0.65
C GLY A 88 -13.33 1.53 -1.61
N ALA A 89 -13.49 1.36 -2.93
CA ALA A 89 -13.03 2.34 -3.92
C ALA A 89 -13.74 3.69 -3.79
N LEU A 90 -15.04 3.71 -3.47
CA LEU A 90 -15.80 4.93 -3.27
C LEU A 90 -15.27 5.71 -2.06
N PHE A 91 -15.18 5.08 -0.89
CA PHE A 91 -14.67 5.74 0.31
C PHE A 91 -13.20 6.12 0.19
N CYS A 92 -12.37 5.29 -0.49
CA CYS A 92 -10.99 5.62 -0.83
C CYS A 92 -10.93 6.90 -1.68
N SER A 93 -11.71 6.97 -2.76
CA SER A 93 -11.74 8.14 -3.64
C SER A 93 -12.23 9.40 -2.93
N LEU A 94 -13.25 9.29 -2.09
CA LEU A 94 -13.73 10.43 -1.28
C LEU A 94 -12.68 10.89 -0.27
N ALA A 95 -12.00 9.97 0.41
CA ALA A 95 -10.93 10.31 1.35
C ALA A 95 -9.74 10.97 0.64
N LEU A 96 -9.29 10.43 -0.50
CA LEU A 96 -8.23 11.03 -1.31
C LEU A 96 -8.63 12.43 -1.81
N PHE A 97 -9.86 12.60 -2.27
CA PHE A 97 -10.35 13.91 -2.72
C PHE A 97 -10.37 14.93 -1.58
N ALA A 98 -10.80 14.52 -0.37
CA ALA A 98 -10.88 15.41 0.78
C ALA A 98 -9.52 15.70 1.44
N PHE A 99 -8.52 14.82 1.29
CA PHE A 99 -7.25 14.89 2.00
C PHE A 99 -6.49 16.22 1.82
N PRO A 100 -6.35 16.78 0.59
CA PRO A 100 -5.66 18.05 0.37
C PRO A 100 -6.36 19.26 1.00
N PHE A 101 -7.63 19.15 1.37
CA PHE A 101 -8.39 20.21 2.02
C PHE A 101 -8.29 20.20 3.56
N SER A 102 -7.47 19.30 4.12
CA SER A 102 -7.25 19.24 5.57
C SER A 102 -6.60 20.54 6.04
N LYS A 103 -7.24 21.22 6.99
CA LYS A 103 -6.72 22.43 7.63
C LYS A 103 -6.03 22.15 8.95
N GLU A 104 -6.37 21.04 9.56
CA GLU A 104 -5.91 20.66 10.89
C GLU A 104 -5.37 19.23 10.86
N LEU A 105 -4.39 18.94 11.72
CA LEU A 105 -3.74 17.66 11.80
C LEU A 105 -4.71 16.49 12.08
N TRP A 106 -5.69 16.71 12.97
CA TRP A 106 -6.69 15.69 13.31
C TRP A 106 -7.60 15.33 12.13
N MET A 107 -7.87 16.31 11.21
CA MET A 107 -8.64 16.03 9.98
C MET A 107 -7.89 15.09 9.06
N ALA A 108 -6.61 15.37 8.81
CA ALA A 108 -5.76 14.53 7.97
C ALA A 108 -5.58 13.13 8.60
N ALA A 109 -5.42 13.04 9.93
CA ALA A 109 -5.34 11.77 10.65
C ALA A 109 -6.66 10.97 10.51
N GLY A 110 -7.82 11.61 10.70
CA GLY A 110 -9.13 10.99 10.51
C GLY A 110 -9.35 10.48 9.08
N LEU A 111 -8.95 11.28 8.08
CA LEU A 111 -9.01 10.88 6.67
C LEU A 111 -8.09 9.71 6.36
N LEU A 112 -6.92 9.60 7.00
CA LEU A 112 -6.06 8.42 6.88
C LEU A 112 -6.73 7.16 7.39
N TRP A 113 -7.43 7.21 8.52
CA TRP A 113 -8.20 6.07 9.04
C TRP A 113 -9.28 5.61 8.06
N ILE A 114 -10.00 6.55 7.46
CA ILE A 114 -11.03 6.25 6.44
C ILE A 114 -10.38 5.66 5.19
N LEU A 115 -9.30 6.26 4.71
CA LEU A 115 -8.56 5.83 3.52
C LEU A 115 -8.02 4.41 3.67
N ASP A 116 -7.42 4.11 4.81
CA ASP A 116 -6.83 2.82 5.11
C ASP A 116 -7.91 1.73 5.27
N ALA A 117 -8.97 2.02 6.01
CA ALA A 117 -10.10 1.11 6.14
C ALA A 117 -10.76 0.83 4.77
N ALA A 118 -10.90 1.85 3.92
CA ALA A 118 -11.47 1.74 2.59
C ALA A 118 -10.59 0.88 1.66
N ASN A 119 -9.28 1.12 1.66
CA ASN A 119 -8.32 0.32 0.89
C ASN A 119 -8.34 -1.16 1.32
N ASN A 120 -8.36 -1.43 2.62
CA ASN A 120 -8.42 -2.79 3.16
C ASN A 120 -9.76 -3.47 2.85
N THR A 121 -10.86 -2.70 2.85
CA THR A 121 -12.19 -3.19 2.46
C THR A 121 -12.23 -3.63 0.99
N ALA A 122 -11.53 -2.93 0.10
CA ALA A 122 -11.46 -3.31 -1.31
C ALA A 122 -10.47 -4.46 -1.54
N MET A 123 -9.29 -4.41 -0.91
CA MET A 123 -8.15 -5.23 -1.27
C MET A 123 -8.36 -6.71 -0.93
N GLU A 124 -8.88 -7.03 0.25
CA GLU A 124 -8.98 -8.42 0.71
C GLU A 124 -9.97 -9.25 -0.10
N PRO A 125 -11.24 -8.82 -0.30
CA PRO A 125 -12.16 -9.54 -1.18
C PRO A 125 -11.64 -9.61 -2.62
N TYR A 126 -10.87 -8.62 -3.06
CA TYR A 126 -10.33 -8.60 -4.41
C TYR A 126 -9.22 -9.66 -4.61
N ARG A 127 -8.38 -9.90 -3.60
CA ARG A 127 -7.42 -11.01 -3.64
C ARG A 127 -8.11 -12.36 -3.73
N ALA A 128 -9.13 -12.57 -2.89
CA ALA A 128 -9.92 -13.79 -2.89
C ALA A 128 -10.65 -14.02 -4.23
N PHE A 129 -11.05 -12.94 -4.93
CA PHE A 129 -11.74 -13.00 -6.21
C PHE A 129 -10.97 -13.74 -7.30
N ILE A 130 -9.62 -13.68 -7.29
CA ILE A 130 -8.78 -14.41 -8.23
C ILE A 130 -8.96 -15.93 -8.03
N GLY A 131 -8.93 -16.38 -6.78
CA GLY A 131 -9.16 -17.79 -6.43
C GLY A 131 -10.60 -18.25 -6.74
N ASP A 132 -11.59 -17.38 -6.50
CA ASP A 132 -13.02 -17.66 -6.74
C ASP A 132 -13.37 -17.72 -8.23
N LYS A 133 -12.56 -17.11 -9.11
CA LYS A 133 -12.89 -16.96 -10.53
C LYS A 133 -12.06 -17.84 -11.46
N LEU A 134 -10.79 -18.09 -11.11
CA LEU A 134 -9.85 -18.76 -11.99
C LEU A 134 -9.71 -20.25 -11.67
N PRO A 135 -9.64 -21.14 -12.71
CA PRO A 135 -9.24 -22.51 -12.51
C PRO A 135 -7.80 -22.59 -11.97
N GLU A 136 -7.47 -23.64 -11.23
CA GLU A 136 -6.14 -23.82 -10.61
C GLU A 136 -4.98 -23.60 -11.61
N SER A 137 -5.18 -24.03 -12.87
CA SER A 137 -4.19 -23.87 -13.95
C SER A 137 -3.90 -22.41 -14.35
N GLN A 138 -4.81 -21.47 -14.06
CA GLN A 138 -4.66 -20.05 -14.40
C GLN A 138 -4.45 -19.14 -13.18
N GLN A 139 -4.59 -19.65 -11.95
CA GLN A 139 -4.44 -18.83 -10.74
C GLN A 139 -3.06 -18.19 -10.62
N THR A 140 -2.00 -18.94 -10.93
CA THR A 140 -0.63 -18.39 -10.92
C THR A 140 -0.51 -17.18 -11.84
N PHE A 141 -1.06 -17.28 -13.06
CA PHE A 141 -1.05 -16.17 -14.00
C PHE A 141 -1.93 -15.01 -13.53
N GLY A 142 -3.08 -15.30 -12.89
CA GLY A 142 -3.94 -14.29 -12.28
C GLY A 142 -3.23 -13.49 -11.20
N PHE A 143 -2.50 -14.14 -10.29
CA PHE A 143 -1.71 -13.47 -9.27
C PHE A 143 -0.51 -12.70 -9.83
N GLN A 144 0.14 -13.20 -10.88
CA GLN A 144 1.20 -12.45 -11.57
C GLN A 144 0.65 -11.17 -12.21
N MET A 145 -0.53 -11.24 -12.84
CA MET A 145 -1.20 -10.06 -13.39
C MET A 145 -1.58 -9.07 -12.28
N GLN A 146 -2.04 -9.56 -11.13
CA GLN A 146 -2.28 -8.72 -9.96
C GLN A 146 -1.00 -7.99 -9.53
N SER A 147 0.12 -8.71 -9.39
CA SER A 147 1.40 -8.14 -9.00
C SER A 147 1.89 -7.08 -9.98
N LEU A 148 1.63 -7.24 -11.28
CA LEU A 148 1.91 -6.22 -12.29
C LEU A 148 1.15 -4.92 -12.01
N PHE A 149 -0.16 -4.99 -11.76
CA PHE A 149 -0.97 -3.80 -11.48
C PHE A 149 -0.64 -3.18 -10.11
N VAL A 150 -0.30 -4.00 -9.11
CA VAL A 150 0.23 -3.54 -7.81
C VAL A 150 1.49 -2.71 -8.02
N GLY A 151 2.48 -3.25 -8.72
CA GLY A 151 3.73 -2.56 -9.00
C GLY A 151 3.53 -1.29 -9.83
N ALA A 152 2.69 -1.35 -10.89
CA ALA A 152 2.40 -0.19 -11.72
C ALA A 152 1.69 0.92 -10.95
N GLY A 153 0.70 0.60 -10.10
CA GLY A 153 -0.04 1.58 -9.30
C GLY A 153 0.87 2.32 -8.32
N ILE A 154 1.62 1.59 -7.52
CA ILE A 154 2.54 2.19 -6.53
C ILE A 154 3.64 3.00 -7.23
N THR A 155 4.24 2.46 -8.31
CA THR A 155 5.30 3.15 -9.05
C THR A 155 4.80 4.47 -9.62
N LEU A 156 3.66 4.47 -10.31
CA LEU A 156 3.11 5.68 -10.91
C LEU A 156 2.66 6.70 -9.86
N ALA A 157 2.12 6.27 -8.73
CA ALA A 157 1.83 7.16 -7.61
C ALA A 157 3.08 7.89 -7.13
N ASN A 158 4.15 7.14 -6.85
CA ASN A 158 5.40 7.71 -6.37
C ASN A 158 6.09 8.62 -7.39
N LEU A 159 6.12 8.22 -8.66
CA LEU A 159 6.66 9.05 -9.73
C LEU A 159 5.82 10.30 -9.97
N SER A 160 4.49 10.22 -9.84
CA SER A 160 3.62 11.39 -9.97
C SER A 160 3.94 12.47 -8.92
N LEU A 161 4.24 12.07 -7.68
CA LEU A 161 4.68 13.00 -6.64
C LEU A 161 5.97 13.73 -7.03
N PHE A 162 6.95 13.01 -7.56
CA PHE A 162 8.22 13.59 -8.02
C PHE A 162 8.02 14.57 -9.18
N PHE A 163 7.25 14.17 -10.20
CA PHE A 163 7.01 15.02 -11.37
C PHE A 163 6.14 16.23 -11.03
N PHE A 164 5.07 16.05 -10.28
CA PHE A 164 4.17 17.16 -9.93
C PHE A 164 4.81 18.13 -8.96
N GLN A 165 5.68 17.66 -8.06
CA GLN A 165 6.47 18.56 -7.22
C GLN A 165 7.35 19.51 -8.06
N LYS A 166 7.93 19.01 -9.15
CA LYS A 166 8.73 19.84 -10.07
C LYS A 166 7.90 20.81 -10.92
N LEU A 167 6.67 20.42 -11.27
CA LEU A 167 5.80 21.21 -12.15
C LEU A 167 4.94 22.22 -11.39
N PHE A 168 4.53 21.90 -10.16
CA PHE A 168 3.52 22.63 -9.38
C PHE A 168 4.02 22.85 -7.95
N GLY A 169 5.24 23.37 -7.79
CA GLY A 169 5.88 23.57 -6.48
C GLY A 169 5.31 24.71 -5.64
N GLU A 170 4.32 25.47 -6.15
CA GLU A 170 3.70 26.57 -5.41
C GLU A 170 2.81 26.06 -4.29
N SER A 171 2.87 26.76 -3.13
CA SER A 171 1.99 26.47 -1.99
C SER A 171 0.65 27.20 -2.15
N THR A 172 -0.42 26.52 -1.73
CA THR A 172 -1.77 27.11 -1.65
C THR A 172 -1.93 27.99 -0.40
N GLU A 173 -3.05 28.68 -0.30
CA GLU A 173 -3.43 29.44 0.91
C GLU A 173 -3.52 28.56 2.18
N THR A 174 -3.75 27.26 2.04
CA THR A 174 -3.82 26.29 3.15
C THR A 174 -2.44 25.80 3.61
N GLY A 175 -1.35 26.23 2.96
CA GLY A 175 0.01 25.77 3.24
C GLY A 175 0.35 24.39 2.65
N ILE A 176 -0.64 23.68 2.11
CA ILE A 176 -0.43 22.39 1.41
C ILE A 176 -0.05 22.69 -0.04
N PRO A 177 1.07 22.12 -0.57
CA PRO A 177 1.52 22.40 -1.93
C PRO A 177 0.51 21.97 -2.99
N THR A 178 0.44 22.71 -4.10
CA THR A 178 -0.49 22.47 -5.21
C THR A 178 -0.31 21.07 -5.82
N TRP A 179 0.91 20.55 -5.86
CA TRP A 179 1.17 19.20 -6.38
C TRP A 179 0.45 18.08 -5.59
N VAL A 180 0.16 18.31 -4.29
CA VAL A 180 -0.61 17.37 -3.46
C VAL A 180 -2.02 17.24 -4.00
N TYR A 181 -2.67 18.35 -4.33
CA TYR A 181 -4.03 18.33 -4.89
C TYR A 181 -4.11 17.52 -6.17
N TYR A 182 -3.20 17.76 -7.13
CA TYR A 182 -3.18 17.00 -8.39
C TYR A 182 -2.91 15.52 -8.17
N SER A 183 -1.93 15.18 -7.31
CA SER A 183 -1.60 13.78 -7.03
C SER A 183 -2.77 13.03 -6.40
N PHE A 184 -3.43 13.63 -5.44
CA PHE A 184 -4.55 13.03 -4.73
C PHE A 184 -5.82 12.95 -5.57
N PHE A 185 -6.11 13.95 -6.40
CA PHE A 185 -7.25 13.92 -7.33
C PHE A 185 -7.09 12.84 -8.40
N ILE A 186 -5.88 12.70 -8.95
CA ILE A 186 -5.58 11.59 -9.86
C ILE A 186 -5.72 10.24 -9.15
N GLY A 187 -5.23 10.14 -7.91
CA GLY A 187 -5.40 8.95 -7.09
C GLY A 187 -6.88 8.61 -6.85
N ALA A 188 -7.70 9.61 -6.51
CA ALA A 188 -9.15 9.44 -6.33
C ALA A 188 -9.82 8.94 -7.62
N PHE A 189 -9.48 9.55 -8.76
CA PHE A 189 -9.99 9.12 -10.06
C PHE A 189 -9.53 7.71 -10.43
N CYS A 190 -8.23 7.41 -10.28
CA CYS A 190 -7.67 6.09 -10.57
C CYS A 190 -8.31 5.00 -9.71
N SER A 191 -8.55 5.26 -8.42
CA SER A 191 -9.18 4.28 -7.52
C SER A 191 -10.57 3.90 -8.00
N ILE A 192 -11.48 4.85 -8.16
CA ILE A 192 -12.86 4.54 -8.55
C ILE A 192 -12.98 4.06 -9.99
N ALA A 193 -12.21 4.63 -10.92
CA ALA A 193 -12.29 4.28 -12.34
C ALA A 193 -11.74 2.87 -12.61
N SER A 194 -10.60 2.51 -12.03
CA SER A 194 -9.99 1.19 -12.26
C SER A 194 -10.80 0.06 -11.62
N VAL A 195 -11.29 0.26 -10.39
CA VAL A 195 -12.16 -0.72 -9.71
C VAL A 195 -13.50 -0.82 -10.43
N GLY A 196 -14.11 0.31 -10.81
CA GLY A 196 -15.34 0.33 -11.60
C GLY A 196 -15.20 -0.40 -12.92
N TRP A 197 -14.08 -0.22 -13.63
CA TRP A 197 -13.78 -0.97 -14.85
C TRP A 197 -13.72 -2.48 -14.62
N SER A 198 -12.98 -2.92 -13.58
CA SER A 198 -12.90 -4.35 -13.25
C SER A 198 -14.25 -4.95 -12.89
N VAL A 199 -15.04 -4.25 -12.09
CA VAL A 199 -16.39 -4.68 -11.69
C VAL A 199 -17.31 -4.78 -12.92
N TYR A 200 -17.24 -3.82 -13.84
CA TYR A 200 -18.05 -3.82 -15.06
C TYR A 200 -17.66 -4.95 -16.01
N LYS A 201 -16.35 -5.16 -16.23
CA LYS A 201 -15.84 -6.15 -17.22
C LYS A 201 -15.80 -7.59 -16.72
N THR A 202 -15.93 -7.82 -15.41
CA THR A 202 -15.78 -9.17 -14.85
C THR A 202 -17.04 -9.59 -14.12
N PRO A 203 -17.96 -10.33 -14.75
CA PRO A 203 -19.14 -10.87 -14.08
C PRO A 203 -18.72 -11.94 -13.07
N GLU A 204 -19.42 -12.01 -11.94
CA GLU A 204 -19.31 -13.13 -10.99
C GLU A 204 -20.20 -14.29 -11.40
N ASN A 205 -19.73 -15.51 -11.14
CA ASN A 205 -20.53 -16.71 -11.37
C ASN A 205 -21.47 -16.92 -10.19
N PRO A 206 -22.76 -17.19 -10.42
CA PRO A 206 -23.67 -17.50 -9.32
C PRO A 206 -23.24 -18.79 -8.62
N PRO A 207 -23.32 -18.86 -7.28
CA PRO A 207 -23.10 -20.07 -6.54
C PRO A 207 -24.19 -21.12 -6.88
N SER A 208 -23.88 -22.40 -6.68
CA SER A 208 -24.88 -23.45 -6.81
C SER A 208 -25.95 -23.36 -5.72
N GLU A 209 -27.07 -24.07 -5.89
CA GLU A 209 -28.12 -24.08 -4.89
C GLU A 209 -27.63 -24.65 -3.54
N GLU A 210 -26.75 -25.65 -3.59
CA GLU A 210 -26.11 -26.22 -2.40
C GLU A 210 -25.21 -25.21 -1.70
N GLU A 211 -24.39 -24.46 -2.48
CA GLU A 211 -23.54 -23.39 -1.95
C GLU A 211 -24.39 -22.27 -1.35
N LEU A 212 -25.51 -21.91 -1.98
CA LEU A 212 -26.43 -20.89 -1.45
C LEU A 212 -27.09 -21.34 -0.15
N ALA A 213 -27.50 -22.60 -0.06
CA ALA A 213 -28.08 -23.16 1.16
C ALA A 213 -27.04 -23.15 2.30
N LYS A 214 -25.79 -23.53 2.00
CA LYS A 214 -24.68 -23.48 2.96
C LYS A 214 -24.40 -22.07 3.44
N LEU A 215 -24.33 -21.09 2.53
CA LEU A 215 -24.13 -19.68 2.87
C LEU A 215 -25.23 -19.11 3.78
N LYS A 216 -26.48 -19.51 3.56
CA LYS A 216 -27.60 -19.13 4.43
C LYS A 216 -27.45 -19.70 5.84
N LEU A 217 -27.14 -20.99 5.96
CA LEU A 217 -26.92 -21.64 7.25
C LEU A 217 -25.73 -21.00 8.01
N GLU A 218 -24.60 -20.78 7.33
CA GLU A 218 -23.43 -20.13 7.93
C GLU A 218 -23.75 -18.71 8.40
N LYS A 219 -24.57 -17.96 7.65
CA LYS A 219 -25.00 -16.63 8.02
C LYS A 219 -25.92 -16.62 9.25
N GLU A 220 -26.84 -17.58 9.36
CA GLU A 220 -27.74 -17.72 10.51
C GLU A 220 -26.99 -18.06 11.81
N HIS A 221 -25.90 -18.83 11.74
CA HIS A 221 -25.08 -19.24 12.88
C HIS A 221 -23.91 -18.28 13.17
N SER A 222 -23.72 -17.23 12.36
CA SER A 222 -22.62 -16.28 12.46
C SER A 222 -23.08 -14.98 13.13
N ASN A 223 -22.31 -14.51 14.12
CA ASN A 223 -22.49 -13.22 14.76
C ASN A 223 -21.26 -12.33 14.50
N PHE A 224 -21.31 -11.08 14.94
CA PHE A 224 -20.21 -10.11 14.77
C PHE A 224 -18.86 -10.62 15.31
N PHE A 225 -18.85 -11.44 16.37
CA PHE A 225 -17.63 -11.96 16.98
C PHE A 225 -17.12 -13.25 16.35
N THR A 226 -17.92 -13.93 15.53
CA THR A 226 -17.54 -15.20 14.89
C THR A 226 -16.22 -15.13 14.15
N PRO A 227 -15.95 -14.12 13.29
CA PRO A 227 -14.66 -14.00 12.60
C PRO A 227 -13.45 -13.89 13.56
N PHE A 228 -13.61 -13.17 14.64
CA PHE A 228 -12.53 -13.02 15.65
C PHE A 228 -12.26 -14.32 16.40
N ILE A 229 -13.29 -15.11 16.68
CA ILE A 229 -13.16 -16.43 17.31
C ILE A 229 -12.49 -17.40 16.34
N GLU A 230 -12.87 -17.40 15.08
CA GLU A 230 -12.28 -18.23 14.02
C GLU A 230 -10.78 -17.91 13.87
N ILE A 231 -10.40 -16.62 13.83
CA ILE A 231 -9.00 -16.15 13.80
C ILE A 231 -8.24 -16.62 15.04
N ALA A 232 -8.80 -16.43 16.23
CA ALA A 232 -8.17 -16.86 17.48
C ALA A 232 -7.91 -18.39 17.50
N ASN A 233 -8.86 -19.18 17.00
CA ASN A 233 -8.72 -20.60 16.87
C ASN A 233 -7.66 -21.01 15.82
N ALA A 234 -7.63 -20.31 14.68
CA ALA A 234 -6.61 -20.49 13.65
C ALA A 234 -5.20 -20.20 14.20
N ILE A 235 -5.03 -19.11 14.95
CA ILE A 235 -3.77 -18.76 15.61
C ILE A 235 -3.34 -19.85 16.61
N LYS A 236 -4.27 -20.35 17.44
CA LYS A 236 -3.99 -21.42 18.40
C LYS A 236 -3.56 -22.75 17.73
N SER A 237 -4.14 -23.04 16.57
CA SER A 237 -3.84 -24.26 15.79
C SER A 237 -2.66 -24.07 14.82
N MET A 238 -2.02 -22.91 14.81
CA MET A 238 -0.97 -22.56 13.87
C MET A 238 0.27 -23.48 14.04
N PRO A 239 0.75 -24.13 12.96
CA PRO A 239 1.94 -24.96 12.99
C PRO A 239 3.19 -24.17 13.39
N LYS A 240 4.15 -24.83 14.08
CA LYS A 240 5.40 -24.21 14.56
C LYS A 240 6.16 -23.45 13.45
N ILE A 241 6.14 -23.96 12.22
CA ILE A 241 6.81 -23.31 11.08
C ILE A 241 6.22 -21.92 10.77
N LEU A 242 4.90 -21.75 10.94
CA LEU A 242 4.23 -20.47 10.72
C LEU A 242 4.58 -19.47 11.83
N TRP A 243 4.76 -19.90 13.06
CA TRP A 243 5.26 -19.05 14.14
C TRP A 243 6.68 -18.56 13.89
N GLN A 244 7.56 -19.45 13.38
CA GLN A 244 8.91 -19.04 12.98
C GLN A 244 8.89 -18.00 11.86
N LEU A 245 7.99 -18.18 10.90
CA LEU A 245 7.80 -17.25 9.80
C LEU A 245 7.23 -15.91 10.29
N ALA A 246 6.24 -15.94 11.18
CA ALA A 246 5.68 -14.75 11.80
C ALA A 246 6.76 -13.91 12.52
N LEU A 247 7.71 -14.57 13.18
CA LEU A 247 8.84 -13.89 13.82
C LEU A 247 9.75 -13.22 12.79
N VAL A 248 10.04 -13.88 11.65
CA VAL A 248 10.82 -13.27 10.55
C VAL A 248 10.08 -12.06 9.99
N TYR A 249 8.77 -12.19 9.75
CA TYR A 249 7.93 -11.07 9.30
C TYR A 249 7.89 -9.91 10.28
N LEU A 250 7.85 -10.17 11.58
CA LEU A 250 7.88 -9.12 12.60
C LEU A 250 9.08 -8.18 12.42
N PHE A 251 10.28 -8.75 12.26
CA PHE A 251 11.50 -7.94 12.06
C PHE A 251 11.54 -7.26 10.69
N GLN A 252 11.04 -7.93 9.64
CA GLN A 252 10.97 -7.35 8.30
C GLN A 252 10.05 -6.13 8.28
N TRP A 253 8.82 -6.30 8.78
CA TRP A 253 7.84 -5.22 8.81
C TRP A 253 8.29 -4.08 9.72
N TYR A 254 8.91 -4.37 10.85
CA TYR A 254 9.50 -3.36 11.72
C TYR A 254 10.51 -2.48 10.97
N ALA A 255 11.45 -3.08 10.25
CA ALA A 255 12.45 -2.35 9.46
C ALA A 255 11.80 -1.52 8.34
N LEU A 256 10.81 -2.08 7.63
CA LEU A 256 10.10 -1.41 6.54
C LEU A 256 9.27 -0.24 7.03
N PHE A 257 8.55 -0.38 8.16
CA PHE A 257 7.80 0.73 8.75
C PHE A 257 8.72 1.87 9.17
N ILE A 258 9.88 1.58 9.77
CA ILE A 258 10.88 2.62 10.08
C ILE A 258 11.32 3.33 8.80
N TYR A 259 11.64 2.58 7.74
CA TYR A 259 12.02 3.17 6.46
C TYR A 259 10.95 4.11 5.94
N TRP A 260 9.71 3.67 5.81
CA TRP A 260 8.62 4.50 5.27
C TRP A 260 8.29 5.72 6.13
N GLN A 261 8.36 5.59 7.45
CA GLN A 261 8.07 6.70 8.37
C GLN A 261 9.16 7.77 8.37
N PHE A 262 10.42 7.35 8.31
CA PHE A 262 11.53 8.26 8.55
C PHE A 262 12.37 8.57 7.31
N LEU A 263 12.02 8.07 6.12
CA LEU A 263 12.76 8.33 4.90
C LEU A 263 12.81 9.83 4.57
N THR A 264 11.65 10.50 4.50
CA THR A 264 11.60 11.95 4.21
C THR A 264 12.32 12.77 5.29
N PRO A 265 12.07 12.59 6.60
CA PRO A 265 12.87 13.25 7.65
C PRO A 265 14.38 13.02 7.52
N MET A 266 14.79 11.79 7.20
CA MET A 266 16.21 11.48 6.99
C MET A 266 16.78 12.25 5.80
N LEU A 267 16.10 12.30 4.66
CA LEU A 267 16.51 13.05 3.47
C LEU A 267 16.64 14.55 3.74
N LYS A 268 15.66 15.14 4.42
CA LYS A 268 15.69 16.54 4.85
C LYS A 268 16.99 16.85 5.58
N LYS A 269 17.37 16.02 6.55
CA LYS A 269 18.56 16.20 7.37
C LYS A 269 19.85 15.88 6.63
N THR A 270 19.94 14.75 5.94
CA THR A 270 21.23 14.23 5.40
C THR A 270 21.63 14.82 4.07
N ILE A 271 20.65 15.05 3.16
CA ILE A 271 20.89 15.57 1.81
C ILE A 271 20.69 17.08 1.77
N PHE A 272 19.57 17.56 2.33
CA PHE A 272 19.20 18.98 2.22
C PHE A 272 19.67 19.85 3.38
N GLY A 273 20.26 19.25 4.43
CA GLY A 273 20.86 19.95 5.57
C GLY A 273 19.86 20.73 6.43
N LEU A 274 18.57 20.35 6.36
CA LEU A 274 17.51 21.01 7.10
C LEU A 274 17.42 20.50 8.54
N THR A 275 17.16 21.41 9.46
CA THR A 275 16.81 21.09 10.84
C THR A 275 15.32 21.27 11.06
N GLU A 276 14.75 20.58 12.05
CA GLU A 276 13.34 20.77 12.43
C GLU A 276 13.05 22.20 12.87
N ALA A 277 14.03 22.88 13.49
CA ALA A 277 13.93 24.27 13.87
C ALA A 277 13.78 25.20 12.64
N ASP A 278 14.49 24.91 11.54
CA ASP A 278 14.38 25.65 10.28
C ASP A 278 12.97 25.50 9.67
N GLU A 279 12.44 24.29 9.68
CA GLU A 279 11.09 24.01 9.17
C GLU A 279 10.02 24.76 9.98
N ILE A 280 10.08 24.69 11.31
CA ILE A 280 9.14 25.39 12.20
C ILE A 280 9.23 26.90 12.02
N LYS A 281 10.45 27.46 11.97
CA LYS A 281 10.67 28.88 11.77
C LYS A 281 10.15 29.35 10.40
N SER A 282 10.45 28.58 9.34
CA SER A 282 9.98 28.85 7.99
C SER A 282 8.46 28.84 7.91
N SER A 283 7.80 27.84 8.46
CA SER A 283 6.34 27.72 8.50
C SER A 283 5.68 28.90 9.21
N LYS A 284 6.22 29.33 10.35
CA LYS A 284 5.71 30.50 11.09
C LYS A 284 5.84 31.79 10.28
N ILE A 285 6.98 31.99 9.61
CA ILE A 285 7.22 33.20 8.77
C ILE A 285 6.23 33.22 7.61
N LEU A 286 6.00 32.07 6.94
CA LEU A 286 5.07 31.97 5.84
C LEU A 286 3.61 32.22 6.29
N ASP A 287 3.21 31.70 7.45
CA ASP A 287 1.87 31.92 8.03
C ASP A 287 1.64 33.41 8.38
N LEU A 288 2.65 34.08 8.99
CA LEU A 288 2.58 35.52 9.28
C LEU A 288 2.45 36.34 8.01
N ALA A 289 3.19 35.99 6.96
CA ALA A 289 3.12 36.70 5.67
C ALA A 289 1.74 36.50 5.01
N GLN A 290 1.14 35.31 5.09
CA GLN A 290 -0.21 35.06 4.58
C GLN A 290 -1.29 35.87 5.34
N LYS A 291 -1.10 36.07 6.65
CA LYS A 291 -1.99 36.86 7.49
C LYS A 291 -1.82 38.38 7.30
N GLY A 292 -0.99 38.80 6.34
CA GLY A 292 -0.75 40.20 6.05
C GLY A 292 0.14 40.91 7.05
N SER A 293 0.86 40.18 7.92
CA SER A 293 1.81 40.75 8.85
C SER A 293 3.05 41.28 8.11
N ASN A 294 3.64 42.35 8.61
CA ASN A 294 4.83 42.93 8.00
C ASN A 294 6.06 42.07 8.29
N VAL A 295 6.42 41.19 7.35
CA VAL A 295 7.58 40.29 7.43
C VAL A 295 8.71 40.87 6.61
N LEU A 296 9.94 40.85 7.13
CA LEU A 296 11.13 41.28 6.39
C LEU A 296 11.29 40.44 5.11
N SER A 297 11.61 41.11 4.01
CA SER A 297 11.79 40.43 2.70
C SER A 297 12.88 39.35 2.72
N THR A 298 13.93 39.54 3.52
CA THR A 298 15.00 38.56 3.75
C THR A 298 14.51 37.30 4.46
N ASP A 299 13.67 37.47 5.49
CA ASP A 299 13.08 36.34 6.23
C ASP A 299 12.09 35.55 5.36
N LEU A 300 11.31 36.31 4.55
CA LEU A 300 10.37 35.68 3.63
C LEU A 300 11.08 34.87 2.50
N SER A 301 12.18 35.41 1.95
CA SER A 301 12.98 34.71 0.94
C SER A 301 13.64 33.47 1.50
N TRP A 302 14.19 33.55 2.71
CA TRP A 302 14.76 32.40 3.43
C TRP A 302 13.68 31.34 3.71
N ALA A 303 12.52 31.73 4.21
CA ALA A 303 11.43 30.82 4.51
C ALA A 303 10.92 30.07 3.26
N ARG A 304 10.83 30.77 2.12
CA ARG A 304 10.50 30.16 0.83
C ARG A 304 11.54 29.17 0.38
N GLN A 305 12.83 29.47 0.52
CA GLN A 305 13.92 28.56 0.18
C GLN A 305 13.88 27.27 1.03
N ILE A 306 13.63 27.38 2.34
CA ILE A 306 13.45 26.22 3.20
C ILE A 306 12.25 25.37 2.75
N SER A 307 11.12 26.01 2.47
CA SER A 307 9.93 25.32 1.97
C SER A 307 10.19 24.57 0.65
N GLU A 308 10.93 25.15 -0.28
CA GLU A 308 11.34 24.49 -1.52
C GLU A 308 12.21 23.25 -1.27
N LEU A 309 13.17 23.33 -0.32
CA LEU A 309 14.01 22.19 0.03
C LEU A 309 13.22 21.07 0.68
N VAL A 310 12.24 21.38 1.54
CA VAL A 310 11.31 20.42 2.11
C VAL A 310 10.53 19.72 0.99
N GLN A 311 10.00 20.46 0.03
CA GLN A 311 9.26 19.88 -1.10
C GLN A 311 10.17 19.00 -1.99
N LYS A 312 11.43 19.41 -2.22
CA LYS A 312 12.42 18.59 -2.94
C LYS A 312 12.69 17.27 -2.21
N ALA A 313 12.78 17.28 -0.88
CA ALA A 313 12.96 16.05 -0.10
C ALA A 313 11.77 15.08 -0.27
N VAL A 314 10.54 15.61 -0.35
CA VAL A 314 9.34 14.79 -0.64
C VAL A 314 9.39 14.22 -2.05
N GLY A 315 9.73 15.03 -3.04
CA GLY A 315 9.92 14.56 -4.42
C GLY A 315 10.98 13.46 -4.51
N GLN A 316 12.12 13.63 -3.80
CA GLN A 316 13.18 12.63 -3.74
C GLN A 316 12.72 11.33 -3.07
N THR A 317 11.89 11.42 -2.02
CA THR A 317 11.23 10.24 -1.41
C THR A 317 10.39 9.49 -2.45
N GLY A 318 9.58 10.21 -3.23
CA GLY A 318 8.79 9.63 -4.31
C GLY A 318 9.66 8.94 -5.37
N LEU A 319 10.77 9.58 -5.77
CA LEU A 319 11.70 8.99 -6.73
C LEU A 319 12.36 7.71 -6.20
N MET A 320 12.79 7.69 -4.95
CA MET A 320 13.37 6.50 -4.29
C MET A 320 12.35 5.37 -4.20
N ASN A 321 11.14 5.67 -3.75
CA ASN A 321 10.06 4.69 -3.66
C ASN A 321 9.64 4.19 -5.05
N GLY A 322 9.54 5.05 -6.04
CA GLY A 322 9.33 4.67 -7.44
C GLY A 322 10.43 3.73 -7.96
N THR A 323 11.69 4.05 -7.67
CA THR A 323 12.85 3.26 -8.11
C THR A 323 12.80 1.84 -7.56
N TYR A 324 12.63 1.66 -6.23
CA TYR A 324 12.60 0.31 -5.69
C TYR A 324 11.37 -0.48 -6.17
N ASN A 325 10.23 0.17 -6.39
CA ASN A 325 9.03 -0.51 -6.91
C ASN A 325 9.20 -0.96 -8.36
N ILE A 326 9.88 -0.18 -9.22
CA ILE A 326 10.27 -0.62 -10.58
C ILE A 326 11.16 -1.85 -10.50
N VAL A 327 12.20 -1.81 -9.64
CA VAL A 327 13.10 -2.94 -9.46
C VAL A 327 12.34 -4.16 -8.95
N THR A 328 11.44 -3.98 -7.99
CA THR A 328 10.57 -5.05 -7.47
C THR A 328 9.77 -5.72 -8.60
N MET A 329 9.12 -4.92 -9.44
CA MET A 329 8.32 -5.43 -10.55
C MET A 329 9.14 -6.26 -11.55
N ILE A 330 10.37 -5.81 -11.88
CA ILE A 330 11.27 -6.53 -12.77
C ILE A 330 11.80 -7.81 -12.10
N THR A 331 12.22 -7.69 -10.85
CA THR A 331 12.87 -8.76 -10.09
C THR A 331 11.91 -9.88 -9.72
N ALA A 332 10.64 -9.57 -9.44
CA ALA A 332 9.59 -10.55 -9.15
C ALA A 332 9.51 -11.64 -10.24
N LEU A 333 9.62 -11.26 -11.51
CA LEU A 333 9.63 -12.22 -12.61
C LEU A 333 10.88 -13.13 -12.63
N MET A 334 12.00 -12.64 -12.10
CA MET A 334 13.30 -13.34 -12.10
C MET A 334 13.49 -14.22 -10.85
N LEU A 335 12.86 -13.88 -9.74
CA LEU A 335 13.04 -14.59 -8.46
C LEU A 335 12.46 -16.01 -8.47
N VAL A 336 11.38 -16.25 -9.19
CA VAL A 336 10.75 -17.58 -9.25
C VAL A 336 11.71 -18.63 -9.82
N PRO A 337 12.29 -18.49 -11.03
CA PRO A 337 13.26 -19.45 -11.53
C PRO A 337 14.53 -19.53 -10.65
N LEU A 338 14.94 -18.43 -10.05
CA LEU A 338 16.11 -18.41 -9.15
C LEU A 338 15.84 -19.21 -7.86
N ALA A 339 14.66 -19.05 -7.29
CA ALA A 339 14.23 -19.81 -6.11
C ALA A 339 14.10 -21.30 -6.39
N MET A 340 13.67 -21.69 -7.60
CA MET A 340 13.64 -23.10 -8.02
C MET A 340 15.06 -23.69 -8.15
N LYS A 341 16.04 -22.90 -8.61
CA LYS A 341 17.44 -23.35 -8.80
C LYS A 341 18.21 -23.43 -7.48
N PHE A 342 18.10 -22.42 -6.61
CA PHE A 342 18.94 -22.27 -5.41
C PHE A 342 18.24 -22.54 -4.08
N SER A 343 16.97 -22.82 -4.07
CA SER A 343 16.03 -22.90 -2.97
C SER A 343 15.48 -21.52 -2.51
N THR A 344 14.19 -21.50 -2.26
CA THR A 344 13.44 -20.32 -1.85
C THR A 344 14.03 -19.64 -0.61
N LYS A 345 14.42 -20.46 0.40
CA LYS A 345 15.03 -19.94 1.63
C LYS A 345 16.35 -19.21 1.39
N LYS A 346 17.26 -19.77 0.57
CA LYS A 346 18.55 -19.13 0.29
C LYS A 346 18.40 -17.83 -0.47
N VAL A 347 17.50 -17.79 -1.46
CA VAL A 347 17.22 -16.58 -2.25
C VAL A 347 16.62 -15.50 -1.35
N HIS A 348 15.66 -15.85 -0.49
CA HIS A 348 15.06 -14.92 0.46
C HIS A 348 16.10 -14.34 1.44
N VAL A 349 16.93 -15.17 2.05
CA VAL A 349 17.98 -14.72 2.98
C VAL A 349 18.97 -13.78 2.28
N ALA A 350 19.43 -14.14 1.07
CA ALA A 350 20.37 -13.29 0.31
C ALA A 350 19.75 -11.92 -0.04
N ALA A 351 18.47 -11.91 -0.45
CA ALA A 351 17.76 -10.69 -0.78
C ALA A 351 17.56 -9.79 0.46
N LEU A 352 17.21 -10.37 1.61
CA LEU A 352 17.09 -9.62 2.87
C LEU A 352 18.42 -9.05 3.34
N PHE A 353 19.52 -9.80 3.18
CA PHE A 353 20.85 -9.30 3.50
C PHE A 353 21.23 -8.10 2.61
N GLY A 354 20.90 -8.15 1.31
CA GLY A 354 21.05 -7.01 0.41
C GLY A 354 20.21 -5.80 0.87
N THR A 355 18.96 -6.03 1.31
CA THR A 355 18.11 -4.96 1.86
C THR A 355 18.71 -4.34 3.13
N ALA A 356 19.27 -5.16 4.02
CA ALA A 356 19.92 -4.66 5.23
C ALA A 356 21.12 -3.75 4.90
N ILE A 357 21.95 -4.15 3.92
CA ILE A 357 23.04 -3.32 3.42
C ILE A 357 22.49 -2.01 2.85
N ALA A 358 21.43 -2.07 2.02
CA ALA A 358 20.81 -0.89 1.44
C ALA A 358 20.35 0.10 2.51
N LEU A 359 19.60 -0.36 3.50
CA LEU A 359 19.12 0.48 4.60
C LEU A 359 20.25 1.07 5.44
N PHE A 360 21.30 0.29 5.69
CA PHE A 360 22.49 0.75 6.42
C PHE A 360 23.24 1.85 5.67
N MET A 361 23.29 1.80 4.34
CA MET A 361 23.98 2.80 3.51
C MET A 361 23.27 4.16 3.47
N LEU A 362 21.94 4.20 3.58
CA LEU A 362 21.14 5.41 3.36
C LEU A 362 21.60 6.64 4.15
N PRO A 363 21.86 6.58 5.46
CA PRO A 363 22.23 7.77 6.24
C PRO A 363 23.58 8.37 5.87
N PHE A 364 24.45 7.62 5.18
CA PHE A 364 25.79 8.05 4.82
C PHE A 364 25.89 8.69 3.42
N ILE A 365 24.85 8.54 2.59
CA ILE A 365 24.83 9.07 1.24
C ILE A 365 24.23 10.47 1.27
N LYS A 366 25.01 11.46 0.80
CA LYS A 366 24.63 12.88 0.77
C LYS A 366 24.26 13.39 -0.62
N ASN A 367 24.24 12.54 -1.63
CA ASN A 367 23.98 12.91 -3.01
C ASN A 367 22.64 12.35 -3.48
N GLU A 368 21.80 13.20 -4.06
CA GLU A 368 20.43 12.89 -4.51
C GLU A 368 20.39 11.77 -5.56
N PHE A 369 21.41 11.66 -6.40
CA PHE A 369 21.47 10.60 -7.42
C PHE A 369 22.01 9.30 -6.85
N PHE A 370 23.11 9.33 -6.11
CA PHE A 370 23.72 8.12 -5.56
C PHE A 370 22.86 7.39 -4.54
N ILE A 371 21.94 8.08 -3.87
CA ILE A 371 20.99 7.46 -2.91
C ILE A 371 19.98 6.52 -3.59
N LEU A 372 19.86 6.57 -4.92
CA LEU A 372 19.01 5.64 -5.67
C LEU A 372 19.61 4.24 -5.80
N PHE A 373 20.94 4.08 -5.72
CA PHE A 373 21.59 2.76 -5.85
C PHE A 373 21.18 1.76 -4.76
N PRO A 374 21.15 2.12 -3.47
CA PRO A 374 20.62 1.22 -2.44
C PRO A 374 19.19 0.77 -2.72
N MET A 375 18.37 1.56 -3.43
CA MET A 375 16.99 1.20 -3.76
C MET A 375 16.88 0.01 -4.70
N ILE A 376 17.94 -0.31 -5.44
CA ILE A 376 18.02 -1.53 -6.26
C ILE A 376 18.02 -2.76 -5.34
N LEU A 377 18.90 -2.80 -4.35
CA LEU A 377 18.96 -3.89 -3.38
C LEU A 377 17.68 -3.98 -2.54
N PHE A 378 17.12 -2.82 -2.15
CA PHE A 378 15.87 -2.76 -1.42
C PHE A 378 14.71 -3.33 -2.26
N GLY A 379 14.62 -3.00 -3.55
CA GLY A 379 13.61 -3.53 -4.46
C GLY A 379 13.70 -5.03 -4.68
N ILE A 380 14.92 -5.58 -4.76
CA ILE A 380 15.14 -7.04 -4.82
C ILE A 380 14.63 -7.71 -3.54
N GLY A 381 14.92 -7.13 -2.37
CA GLY A 381 14.45 -7.63 -1.09
C GLY A 381 12.93 -7.55 -0.96
N TRP A 382 12.32 -6.46 -1.39
CA TRP A 382 10.87 -6.29 -1.38
C TRP A 382 10.16 -7.34 -2.28
N ALA A 383 10.70 -7.60 -3.48
CA ALA A 383 10.21 -8.68 -4.33
C ALA A 383 10.33 -10.05 -3.64
N ALA A 384 11.45 -10.32 -2.97
CA ALA A 384 11.65 -11.58 -2.27
C ALA A 384 10.70 -11.76 -1.08
N ILE A 385 10.34 -10.68 -0.38
CA ILE A 385 9.33 -10.70 0.70
C ILE A 385 7.96 -11.10 0.15
N MET A 386 7.58 -10.58 -1.00
CA MET A 386 6.28 -10.87 -1.60
C MET A 386 6.20 -12.27 -2.23
N ASP A 387 7.20 -12.65 -3.03
CA ASP A 387 7.12 -13.84 -3.89
C ASP A 387 7.70 -15.11 -3.25
N CYS A 388 8.87 -15.02 -2.61
CA CYS A 388 9.52 -16.21 -2.04
C CYS A 388 8.72 -16.84 -0.90
N LEU A 389 8.00 -16.04 -0.13
CA LEU A 389 7.18 -16.55 0.96
C LEU A 389 5.96 -17.30 0.46
N ILE A 390 5.29 -16.82 -0.57
CA ILE A 390 4.17 -17.52 -1.20
C ILE A 390 4.61 -18.89 -1.73
N LEU A 391 5.78 -18.94 -2.40
CA LEU A 391 6.35 -20.19 -2.91
C LEU A 391 6.74 -21.14 -1.77
N TRP A 392 7.30 -20.64 -0.68
CA TRP A 392 7.69 -21.43 0.47
C TRP A 392 6.49 -22.00 1.21
N PHE A 393 5.44 -21.20 1.42
CA PHE A 393 4.15 -21.66 1.91
C PHE A 393 3.61 -22.83 1.06
N ARG A 394 3.54 -22.65 -0.25
CA ARG A 394 3.07 -23.68 -1.17
C ARG A 394 3.88 -24.98 -1.05
N GLN A 395 5.20 -24.93 -0.94
CA GLN A 395 6.06 -26.09 -0.76
C GLN A 395 5.78 -26.82 0.56
N ILE A 396 5.62 -26.11 1.67
CA ILE A 396 5.34 -26.70 2.99
C ILE A 396 3.99 -27.42 2.99
N PHE A 397 2.97 -26.82 2.40
CA PHE A 397 1.61 -27.38 2.38
C PHE A 397 1.47 -28.55 1.41
N LEU A 398 2.13 -28.51 0.27
CA LEU A 398 2.16 -29.64 -0.67
C LEU A 398 2.89 -30.87 -0.09
N GLN A 399 3.97 -30.67 0.69
CA GLN A 399 4.71 -31.76 1.34
C GLN A 399 3.96 -32.41 2.51
N LYS A 400 3.02 -31.72 3.15
CA LYS A 400 2.35 -32.20 4.37
C LYS A 400 0.88 -32.61 4.20
N ASN A 401 0.33 -32.63 2.97
CA ASN A 401 -1.11 -32.92 2.74
C ASN A 401 -2.06 -32.11 3.67
N VAL A 402 -1.66 -30.94 4.12
CA VAL A 402 -2.46 -30.07 4.97
C VAL A 402 -3.36 -29.25 4.08
N ALA A 403 -4.68 -29.42 4.23
CA ALA A 403 -5.65 -28.61 3.52
C ALA A 403 -5.40 -27.13 3.81
N PHE A 404 -5.32 -26.34 2.75
CA PHE A 404 -5.05 -24.91 2.83
C PHE A 404 -6.23 -24.22 3.50
N ILE A 405 -6.02 -23.64 4.67
CA ILE A 405 -6.94 -22.67 5.28
C ILE A 405 -6.57 -21.30 4.72
N TRP A 406 -6.99 -21.04 3.48
CA TRP A 406 -7.21 -19.74 2.93
C TRP A 406 -8.66 -19.72 2.46
N ALA A 407 -9.52 -19.42 3.35
CA ALA A 407 -10.84 -18.87 3.12
C ALA A 407 -10.83 -17.50 3.83
#